data_b9032e610d6008e412490febb14a8418
#
_entry.id   b9032e610d6008e412490febb14a8418
#
_cell.length_a   1.000
_cell.length_b   1.000
_cell.length_c   1.000
_cell.angle_alpha   90.00
_cell.angle_beta   90.00
_cell.angle_gamma   90.00
#
_symmetry.space_group_name_H-M   'P 1'
#
loop_
_entity.id
_entity.type
_entity.pdbx_description
1 polymer ?
#
loop_
_entity_poly.entity_id
_entity_poly.type
_entity_poly.pdbx_seq_one_letter_code
_entity_poly.pdbx_strand_id
1 'polypeptide(L)'
;MILSIPFAKYPDLKHTLSNVPEKIVVIDTSNYYPGRDGAIKEVDDGKPESVWVSEQIGRPVIKAWNAVLAATLADNRQPVGSSARIALPVAGDDTNAEAIAQDLVEDTGFIALAAGNLEDSWRQQPGTPAYCTELTLPELKLALDAADKARAPQNRDALIAKFMAPGSQFTHEQIVATNRAITA
;
A
#
# COMPACT_ATOMS: atom_id res chain seq x y z
N MET A 1 -13.03 -6.11 -7.51
CA MET A 1 -13.39 -6.18 -6.05
C MET A 1 -12.24 -5.56 -5.26
N ILE A 2 -12.54 -4.70 -4.27
CA ILE A 2 -11.52 -4.08 -3.41
C ILE A 2 -11.63 -4.70 -2.01
N LEU A 3 -10.53 -5.18 -1.47
CA LEU A 3 -10.42 -5.73 -0.12
C LEU A 3 -9.74 -4.69 0.78
N SER A 4 -10.51 -4.09 1.67
CA SER A 4 -10.05 -3.09 2.65
C SER A 4 -10.46 -3.54 4.06
N ILE A 5 -9.71 -4.51 4.59
CA ILE A 5 -9.97 -5.14 5.89
C ILE A 5 -8.67 -5.20 6.72
N PRO A 6 -8.75 -5.42 8.04
CA PRO A 6 -7.57 -5.69 8.85
C PRO A 6 -6.76 -6.89 8.32
N PHE A 7 -5.43 -6.74 8.27
CA PHE A 7 -4.55 -7.70 7.62
C PHE A 7 -4.70 -9.14 8.16
N ALA A 8 -4.81 -9.31 9.47
CA ALA A 8 -4.99 -10.62 10.11
C ALA A 8 -6.30 -11.35 9.72
N LYS A 9 -7.23 -10.68 8.99
CA LYS A 9 -8.54 -11.25 8.62
C LYS A 9 -8.57 -11.90 7.24
N TYR A 10 -7.49 -11.80 6.46
CA TYR A 10 -7.44 -12.40 5.13
C TYR A 10 -7.67 -13.92 5.11
N PRO A 11 -7.12 -14.73 6.05
CA PRO A 11 -7.38 -16.16 6.08
C PRO A 11 -8.88 -16.53 6.16
N ASP A 12 -9.69 -15.68 6.84
CA ASP A 12 -11.13 -15.90 6.99
C ASP A 12 -11.90 -15.74 5.65
N LEU A 13 -11.30 -15.09 4.64
CA LEU A 13 -11.95 -14.81 3.36
C LEU A 13 -11.87 -15.95 2.35
N LYS A 14 -10.99 -16.94 2.54
CA LYS A 14 -10.73 -18.00 1.57
C LYS A 14 -12.00 -18.69 1.08
N HIS A 15 -12.87 -19.09 2.01
CA HIS A 15 -14.13 -19.75 1.68
C HIS A 15 -15.12 -18.78 0.98
N THR A 16 -15.21 -17.54 1.42
CA THR A 16 -16.09 -16.54 0.82
C THR A 16 -15.67 -16.24 -0.62
N LEU A 17 -14.38 -16.07 -0.85
CA LEU A 17 -13.83 -15.71 -2.16
C LEU A 17 -13.80 -16.89 -3.15
N SER A 18 -13.89 -18.14 -2.67
CA SER A 18 -14.00 -19.31 -3.56
C SER A 18 -15.26 -19.30 -4.43
N ASN A 19 -16.31 -18.55 -4.02
CA ASN A 19 -17.56 -18.40 -4.76
C ASN A 19 -17.54 -17.18 -5.72
N VAL A 20 -16.48 -16.38 -5.69
CA VAL A 20 -16.35 -15.22 -6.58
C VAL A 20 -15.71 -15.67 -7.90
N PRO A 21 -16.32 -15.36 -9.06
CA PRO A 21 -15.77 -15.76 -10.35
C PRO A 21 -14.30 -15.38 -10.53
N GLU A 22 -13.48 -16.26 -11.11
CA GLU A 22 -12.04 -16.05 -11.29
C GLU A 22 -11.71 -14.78 -12.09
N LYS A 23 -12.56 -14.41 -13.05
CA LYS A 23 -12.41 -13.19 -13.86
C LYS A 23 -12.50 -11.88 -13.07
N ILE A 24 -12.97 -11.92 -11.83
CA ILE A 24 -13.07 -10.72 -10.99
C ILE A 24 -11.69 -10.36 -10.46
N VAL A 25 -11.18 -9.19 -10.88
CA VAL A 25 -9.95 -8.61 -10.33
C VAL A 25 -10.14 -8.31 -8.85
N VAL A 26 -9.19 -8.78 -8.03
CA VAL A 26 -9.16 -8.51 -6.61
C VAL A 26 -8.02 -7.55 -6.33
N ILE A 27 -8.33 -6.44 -5.65
CA ILE A 27 -7.37 -5.42 -5.27
C ILE A 27 -7.19 -5.46 -3.75
N ASP A 28 -5.95 -5.60 -3.30
CA ASP A 28 -5.54 -5.54 -1.91
C ASP A 28 -5.05 -4.13 -1.55
N THR A 29 -5.70 -3.51 -0.57
CA THR A 29 -5.34 -2.18 -0.04
C THR A 29 -4.74 -2.24 1.36
N SER A 30 -4.49 -3.44 1.87
CA SER A 30 -4.10 -3.63 3.27
C SER A 30 -2.63 -3.30 3.54
N ASN A 31 -2.32 -3.15 4.81
CA ASN A 31 -0.97 -3.01 5.33
C ASN A 31 -0.84 -3.83 6.61
N TYR A 32 0.31 -4.43 6.82
CA TYR A 32 0.63 -5.22 8.00
C TYR A 32 1.26 -4.39 9.12
N TYR A 33 0.66 -4.48 10.31
CA TYR A 33 1.17 -3.89 11.52
C TYR A 33 1.16 -4.92 12.66
N PRO A 34 2.32 -5.44 13.09
CA PRO A 34 2.38 -6.50 14.11
C PRO A 34 1.63 -6.17 15.40
N GLY A 35 1.65 -4.90 15.83
CA GLY A 35 0.94 -4.43 17.02
C GLY A 35 -0.58 -4.48 16.92
N ARG A 36 -1.15 -4.48 15.71
CA ARG A 36 -2.59 -4.58 15.44
C ARG A 36 -3.00 -6.00 15.04
N ASP A 37 -2.20 -6.62 14.20
CA ASP A 37 -2.57 -7.84 13.47
C ASP A 37 -2.02 -9.11 14.14
N GLY A 38 -1.13 -8.96 15.15
CA GLY A 38 -0.33 -10.05 15.70
C GLY A 38 0.87 -10.38 14.83
N ALA A 39 1.80 -11.19 15.34
CA ALA A 39 2.97 -11.62 14.58
C ALA A 39 2.58 -12.63 13.50
N ILE A 40 2.99 -12.37 12.27
CA ILE A 40 2.84 -13.28 11.12
C ILE A 40 4.24 -13.62 10.64
N LYS A 41 4.71 -14.80 11.04
CA LYS A 41 6.11 -15.21 10.86
C LYS A 41 6.61 -15.06 9.43
N GLU A 42 5.83 -15.46 8.43
CA GLU A 42 6.25 -15.39 7.02
C GLU A 42 6.46 -13.94 6.56
N VAL A 43 5.62 -13.02 7.02
CA VAL A 43 5.74 -11.58 6.69
C VAL A 43 6.90 -10.96 7.48
N ASP A 44 7.04 -11.32 8.76
CA ASP A 44 8.16 -10.88 9.59
C ASP A 44 9.52 -11.38 9.05
N ASP A 45 9.55 -12.56 8.42
CA ASP A 45 10.71 -13.11 7.73
C ASP A 45 10.96 -12.49 6.33
N GLY A 46 10.15 -11.51 5.91
CA GLY A 46 10.36 -10.72 4.69
C GLY A 46 9.51 -11.13 3.48
N LYS A 47 8.50 -12.00 3.62
CA LYS A 47 7.53 -12.22 2.54
C LYS A 47 6.75 -10.93 2.29
N PRO A 48 6.60 -10.46 1.03
CA PRO A 48 5.77 -9.30 0.73
C PRO A 48 4.33 -9.49 1.20
N GLU A 49 3.75 -8.43 1.76
CA GLU A 49 2.41 -8.48 2.36
C GLU A 49 1.35 -9.01 1.40
N SER A 50 1.31 -8.52 0.16
CA SER A 50 0.29 -8.94 -0.82
C SER A 50 0.55 -10.32 -1.43
N VAL A 51 1.79 -10.80 -1.42
CA VAL A 51 2.10 -12.22 -1.72
C VAL A 51 1.46 -13.11 -0.66
N TRP A 52 1.66 -12.78 0.63
CA TRP A 52 1.01 -13.52 1.71
C TRP A 52 -0.52 -13.46 1.60
N VAL A 53 -1.09 -12.27 1.32
CA VAL A 53 -2.54 -12.11 1.10
C VAL A 53 -3.04 -13.03 -0.01
N SER A 54 -2.38 -13.04 -1.18
CA SER A 54 -2.73 -13.90 -2.32
C SER A 54 -2.76 -15.37 -1.94
N GLU A 55 -1.77 -15.83 -1.18
CA GLU A 55 -1.70 -17.19 -0.66
C GLU A 55 -2.85 -17.52 0.32
N GLN A 56 -3.17 -16.59 1.25
CA GLN A 56 -4.24 -16.81 2.23
C GLN A 56 -5.61 -16.94 1.56
N ILE A 57 -5.92 -16.10 0.60
CA ILE A 57 -7.21 -16.12 -0.09
C ILE A 57 -7.27 -17.11 -1.25
N GLY A 58 -6.12 -17.66 -1.67
CA GLY A 58 -6.01 -18.65 -2.74
C GLY A 58 -6.30 -18.12 -4.14
N ARG A 59 -6.02 -16.83 -4.39
CA ARG A 59 -6.18 -16.20 -5.70
C ARG A 59 -5.28 -14.97 -5.88
N PRO A 60 -4.90 -14.61 -7.14
CA PRO A 60 -4.07 -13.44 -7.40
C PRO A 60 -4.75 -12.14 -6.97
N VAL A 61 -3.93 -11.18 -6.55
CA VAL A 61 -4.34 -9.83 -6.18
C VAL A 61 -3.49 -8.78 -6.90
N ILE A 62 -4.03 -7.57 -7.00
CA ILE A 62 -3.27 -6.36 -7.34
C ILE A 62 -3.13 -5.52 -6.08
N LYS A 63 -1.91 -5.08 -5.77
CA LYS A 63 -1.65 -4.13 -4.67
C LYS A 63 -1.87 -2.71 -5.15
N ALA A 64 -2.82 -1.99 -4.55
CA ALA A 64 -3.06 -0.58 -4.85
C ALA A 64 -3.69 0.14 -3.65
N TRP A 65 -3.60 1.48 -3.60
CA TRP A 65 -4.10 2.38 -2.54
C TRP A 65 -3.59 2.12 -1.12
N ASN A 66 -2.72 1.17 -0.91
CA ASN A 66 -2.15 0.91 0.41
C ASN A 66 -1.19 2.03 0.87
N ALA A 67 -0.56 2.71 -0.08
CA ALA A 67 0.49 3.72 0.16
C ALA A 67 -0.06 5.17 0.20
N VAL A 68 -1.34 5.35 0.50
CA VAL A 68 -2.00 6.64 0.62
C VAL A 68 -2.73 6.76 1.95
N LEU A 69 -2.66 7.94 2.59
CA LEU A 69 -3.46 8.23 3.78
C LEU A 69 -4.94 8.34 3.41
N ALA A 70 -5.83 7.91 4.30
CA ALA A 70 -7.26 8.02 4.08
C ALA A 70 -7.72 9.47 3.86
N ALA A 71 -7.13 10.43 4.57
CA ALA A 71 -7.39 11.86 4.38
C ALA A 71 -6.92 12.34 3.00
N THR A 72 -5.72 11.92 2.55
CA THR A 72 -5.24 12.22 1.19
C THR A 72 -6.20 11.71 0.13
N LEU A 73 -6.66 10.46 0.26
CA LEU A 73 -7.61 9.85 -0.66
C LEU A 73 -8.94 10.59 -0.71
N ALA A 74 -9.40 11.10 0.42
CA ALA A 74 -10.66 11.84 0.51
C ALA A 74 -10.55 13.26 -0.05
N ASP A 75 -9.48 13.99 0.29
CA ASP A 75 -9.43 15.45 0.18
C ASP A 75 -8.46 15.96 -0.91
N ASN A 76 -7.43 15.18 -1.29
CA ASN A 76 -6.34 15.64 -2.17
C ASN A 76 -6.42 15.13 -3.61
N ARG A 77 -7.58 14.63 -4.04
CA ARG A 77 -7.81 14.25 -5.44
C ARG A 77 -7.74 15.47 -6.36
N GLN A 78 -7.12 15.28 -7.52
CA GLN A 78 -6.91 16.35 -8.50
C GLN A 78 -7.40 15.92 -9.89
N PRO A 79 -7.91 16.86 -10.72
CA PRO A 79 -8.31 16.56 -12.08
C PRO A 79 -7.11 16.14 -12.95
N VAL A 80 -7.40 15.44 -14.03
CA VAL A 80 -6.41 15.06 -15.05
C VAL A 80 -5.69 16.32 -15.56
N GLY A 81 -4.36 16.24 -15.68
CA GLY A 81 -3.52 17.35 -16.14
C GLY A 81 -3.05 18.30 -15.05
N SER A 82 -3.52 18.16 -13.79
CA SER A 82 -3.00 18.95 -12.68
C SER A 82 -1.58 18.51 -12.32
N SER A 83 -0.66 19.45 -12.18
CA SER A 83 0.71 19.20 -11.70
C SER A 83 0.77 18.81 -10.21
N ALA A 84 -0.32 19.05 -9.48
CA ALA A 84 -0.44 18.70 -8.08
C ALA A 84 -0.99 17.28 -7.84
N ARG A 85 -1.23 16.48 -8.91
CA ARG A 85 -1.69 15.10 -8.77
C ARG A 85 -0.63 14.24 -8.09
N ILE A 86 -1.01 13.62 -7.00
CA ILE A 86 -0.18 12.65 -6.28
C ILE A 86 -0.16 11.34 -7.07
N ALA A 87 0.99 10.68 -7.12
CA ALA A 87 1.15 9.38 -7.77
C ALA A 87 1.03 8.25 -6.74
N LEU A 88 0.36 7.17 -7.12
CA LEU A 88 0.17 5.97 -6.31
C LEU A 88 0.73 4.74 -7.05
N PRO A 89 1.48 3.86 -6.36
CA PRO A 89 2.02 2.66 -6.96
C PRO A 89 0.94 1.57 -7.08
N VAL A 90 0.98 0.83 -8.19
CA VAL A 90 0.17 -0.34 -8.46
C VAL A 90 1.10 -1.50 -8.80
N ALA A 91 0.96 -2.64 -8.15
CA ALA A 91 1.81 -3.81 -8.37
C ALA A 91 0.97 -5.08 -8.54
N GLY A 92 1.34 -5.93 -9.48
CA GLY A 92 0.65 -7.19 -9.74
C GLY A 92 1.25 -7.97 -10.89
N ASP A 93 0.86 -9.25 -11.00
CA ASP A 93 1.46 -10.17 -11.97
C ASP A 93 0.63 -10.30 -13.27
N ASP A 94 -0.64 -9.94 -13.25
CA ASP A 94 -1.53 -9.96 -14.41
C ASP A 94 -1.67 -8.56 -14.99
N THR A 95 -1.15 -8.34 -16.19
CA THR A 95 -1.13 -7.03 -16.86
C THR A 95 -2.53 -6.45 -17.14
N ASN A 96 -3.53 -7.30 -17.40
CA ASN A 96 -4.90 -6.83 -17.62
C ASN A 96 -5.55 -6.40 -16.31
N ALA A 97 -5.34 -7.17 -15.24
CA ALA A 97 -5.83 -6.82 -13.90
C ALA A 97 -5.14 -5.57 -13.37
N GLU A 98 -3.83 -5.44 -13.63
CA GLU A 98 -3.05 -4.24 -13.27
C GLU A 98 -3.57 -3.00 -14.01
N ALA A 99 -3.83 -3.09 -15.32
CA ALA A 99 -4.40 -1.99 -16.09
C ALA A 99 -5.76 -1.54 -15.53
N ILE A 100 -6.64 -2.48 -15.18
CA ILE A 100 -7.93 -2.17 -14.54
C ILE A 100 -7.72 -1.45 -13.20
N ALA A 101 -6.75 -1.87 -12.39
CA ALA A 101 -6.46 -1.22 -11.13
C ALA A 101 -5.86 0.19 -11.34
N GLN A 102 -5.02 0.38 -12.34
CA GLN A 102 -4.47 1.70 -12.72
C GLN A 102 -5.58 2.64 -13.17
N ASP A 103 -6.49 2.21 -14.04
CA ASP A 103 -7.64 3.02 -14.47
C ASP A 103 -8.49 3.46 -13.26
N LEU A 104 -8.74 2.55 -12.32
CA LEU A 104 -9.47 2.88 -11.09
C LEU A 104 -8.71 3.87 -10.20
N VAL A 105 -7.39 3.80 -10.11
CA VAL A 105 -6.56 4.78 -9.39
C VAL A 105 -6.68 6.15 -10.05
N GLU A 106 -6.60 6.22 -11.38
CA GLU A 106 -6.79 7.45 -12.16
C GLU A 106 -8.17 8.06 -11.93
N ASP A 107 -9.23 7.25 -11.91
CA ASP A 107 -10.62 7.67 -11.63
C ASP A 107 -10.78 8.26 -10.23
N THR A 108 -9.96 7.85 -9.27
CA THR A 108 -9.96 8.43 -7.93
C THR A 108 -9.21 9.77 -7.82
N GLY A 109 -8.63 10.26 -8.92
CA GLY A 109 -7.96 11.57 -8.98
C GLY A 109 -6.46 11.55 -8.68
N PHE A 110 -5.83 10.39 -8.77
CA PHE A 110 -4.40 10.16 -8.57
C PHE A 110 -3.74 9.70 -9.87
N ILE A 111 -2.41 9.74 -9.94
CA ILE A 111 -1.65 9.17 -11.06
C ILE A 111 -1.30 7.72 -10.69
N ALA A 112 -1.66 6.77 -11.53
CA ALA A 112 -1.22 5.39 -11.35
C ALA A 112 0.20 5.19 -11.89
N LEU A 113 1.04 4.49 -11.13
CA LEU A 113 2.36 4.04 -11.56
C LEU A 113 2.46 2.53 -11.46
N ALA A 114 2.73 1.84 -12.58
CA ALA A 114 3.11 0.43 -12.56
C ALA A 114 4.40 0.26 -11.75
N ALA A 115 4.32 -0.45 -10.63
CA ALA A 115 5.40 -0.57 -9.65
C ALA A 115 6.06 -1.97 -9.63
N GLY A 116 5.84 -2.76 -10.68
CA GLY A 116 6.38 -4.10 -10.83
C GLY A 116 5.39 -5.21 -10.48
N ASN A 117 5.90 -6.41 -10.32
CA ASN A 117 5.10 -7.59 -9.97
C ASN A 117 4.72 -7.61 -8.47
N LEU A 118 3.95 -8.62 -8.07
CA LEU A 118 3.49 -8.70 -6.68
C LEU A 118 4.64 -8.92 -5.68
N GLU A 119 5.72 -9.60 -6.09
CA GLU A 119 6.94 -9.76 -5.29
C GLU A 119 7.67 -8.41 -5.05
N ASP A 120 7.52 -7.44 -5.95
CA ASP A 120 8.09 -6.09 -5.79
C ASP A 120 7.24 -5.18 -4.91
N SER A 121 6.00 -5.58 -4.57
CA SER A 121 5.06 -4.76 -3.81
C SER A 121 5.54 -4.36 -2.40
N TRP A 122 6.59 -5.01 -1.88
CA TRP A 122 7.23 -4.60 -0.64
C TRP A 122 7.77 -3.17 -0.68
N ARG A 123 8.09 -2.63 -1.88
CA ARG A 123 8.61 -1.28 -2.06
C ARG A 123 7.59 -0.17 -1.72
N GLN A 124 6.32 -0.53 -1.62
CA GLN A 124 5.22 0.37 -1.25
C GLN A 124 4.58 0.05 0.11
N GLN A 125 5.20 -0.84 0.91
CA GLN A 125 4.74 -1.22 2.25
C GLN A 125 5.08 -0.16 3.32
N PRO A 126 4.45 -0.22 4.51
CA PRO A 126 4.78 0.66 5.62
C PRO A 126 6.27 0.70 5.94
N GLY A 127 6.79 1.91 6.12
CA GLY A 127 8.21 2.14 6.43
C GLY A 127 9.11 2.29 5.20
N THR A 128 8.55 2.26 3.97
CA THR A 128 9.28 2.57 2.74
C THR A 128 9.08 4.03 2.31
N PRO A 129 9.98 4.60 1.47
CA PRO A 129 9.86 5.98 1.01
C PRO A 129 8.61 6.28 0.17
N ALA A 130 8.00 5.27 -0.44
CA ALA A 130 6.77 5.42 -1.22
C ALA A 130 5.50 5.43 -0.33
N TYR A 131 5.60 5.02 0.93
CA TYR A 131 4.44 4.82 1.79
C TYR A 131 3.93 6.10 2.46
N CYS A 132 2.74 6.56 2.08
CA CYS A 132 2.05 7.72 2.68
C CYS A 132 2.88 9.02 2.66
N THR A 133 3.57 9.30 1.57
CA THR A 133 4.51 10.41 1.40
C THR A 133 4.07 11.45 0.37
N GLU A 134 2.93 11.25 -0.30
CA GLU A 134 2.31 12.23 -1.24
C GLU A 134 3.28 12.75 -2.30
N LEU A 135 3.81 11.84 -3.09
CA LEU A 135 4.84 12.13 -4.09
C LEU A 135 4.24 12.40 -5.46
N THR A 136 4.90 13.25 -6.22
CA THR A 136 4.68 13.36 -7.67
C THR A 136 5.17 12.10 -8.39
N LEU A 137 4.78 11.89 -9.64
CA LEU A 137 5.20 10.72 -10.40
C LEU A 137 6.74 10.54 -10.50
N PRO A 138 7.55 11.58 -10.79
CA PRO A 138 9.00 11.44 -10.75
C PRO A 138 9.56 11.09 -9.38
N GLU A 139 9.04 11.71 -8.31
CA GLU A 139 9.47 11.45 -6.95
C GLU A 139 9.11 10.02 -6.51
N LEU A 140 7.91 9.53 -6.88
CA LEU A 140 7.49 8.16 -6.55
C LEU A 140 8.42 7.11 -7.19
N LYS A 141 8.85 7.31 -8.44
CA LYS A 141 9.83 6.42 -9.08
C LYS A 141 11.13 6.35 -8.29
N LEU A 142 11.66 7.49 -7.89
CA LEU A 142 12.88 7.55 -7.06
C LEU A 142 12.68 6.91 -5.69
N ALA A 143 11.51 7.11 -5.08
CA ALA A 143 11.17 6.53 -3.77
C ALA A 143 11.08 4.99 -3.82
N LEU A 144 10.48 4.43 -4.87
CA LEU A 144 10.44 2.99 -5.09
C LEU A 144 11.84 2.40 -5.30
N ASP A 145 12.70 3.10 -6.05
CA ASP A 145 14.09 2.67 -6.29
C ASP A 145 14.95 2.77 -5.02
N ALA A 146 14.70 3.77 -4.17
CA ALA A 146 15.42 3.99 -2.91
C ALA A 146 14.94 3.09 -1.76
N ALA A 147 13.88 2.30 -1.95
CA ALA A 147 13.32 1.47 -0.90
C ALA A 147 14.34 0.42 -0.41
N ASP A 148 14.51 0.33 0.92
CA ASP A 148 15.38 -0.64 1.58
C ASP A 148 14.54 -1.64 2.38
N LYS A 149 14.51 -2.90 1.90
CA LYS A 149 13.71 -3.98 2.48
C LYS A 149 14.09 -4.30 3.92
N ALA A 150 15.38 -4.17 4.25
CA ALA A 150 15.88 -4.47 5.59
C ALA A 150 15.53 -3.36 6.60
N ARG A 151 15.46 -2.10 6.15
CA ARG A 151 15.11 -0.95 6.99
C ARG A 151 13.60 -0.75 7.17
N ALA A 152 12.78 -1.18 6.22
CA ALA A 152 11.34 -0.89 6.21
C ALA A 152 10.62 -1.32 7.51
N PRO A 153 10.85 -2.51 8.11
CA PRO A 153 10.21 -2.88 9.36
C PRO A 153 10.57 -1.94 10.53
N GLN A 154 11.83 -1.56 10.67
CA GLN A 154 12.29 -0.64 11.73
C GLN A 154 11.68 0.76 11.55
N ASN A 155 11.65 1.26 10.31
CA ASN A 155 11.03 2.53 10.00
C ASN A 155 9.52 2.53 10.32
N ARG A 156 8.80 1.45 9.91
CA ARG A 156 7.38 1.25 10.24
C ARG A 156 7.15 1.31 11.75
N ASP A 157 7.94 0.57 12.51
CA ASP A 157 7.76 0.46 13.96
C ASP A 157 8.09 1.81 14.65
N ALA A 158 9.11 2.53 14.18
CA ALA A 158 9.44 3.88 14.66
C ALA A 158 8.31 4.90 14.36
N LEU A 159 7.70 4.83 13.17
CA LEU A 159 6.55 5.66 12.80
C LEU A 159 5.34 5.39 13.70
N ILE A 160 5.00 4.12 13.91
CA ILE A 160 3.89 3.73 14.79
C ILE A 160 4.16 4.19 16.23
N ALA A 161 5.35 3.94 16.77
CA ALA A 161 5.71 4.39 18.11
C ALA A 161 5.56 5.92 18.27
N LYS A 162 5.95 6.68 17.24
CA LYS A 162 5.82 8.14 17.25
C LYS A 162 4.37 8.59 17.17
N PHE A 163 3.56 8.02 16.27
CA PHE A 163 2.17 8.42 16.10
C PHE A 163 1.26 7.98 17.25
N MET A 164 1.57 6.86 17.90
CA MET A 164 0.79 6.32 19.01
C MET A 164 1.30 6.75 20.39
N ALA A 165 2.31 7.63 20.46
CA ALA A 165 2.83 8.12 21.73
C ALA A 165 1.72 8.86 22.53
N PRO A 166 1.63 8.68 23.86
CA PRO A 166 0.62 9.35 24.69
C PRO A 166 0.64 10.86 24.51
N GLY A 167 -0.53 11.44 24.20
CA GLY A 167 -0.68 12.89 23.98
C GLY A 167 -0.22 13.41 22.63
N SER A 168 0.24 12.53 21.72
CA SER A 168 0.61 12.94 20.37
C SER A 168 -0.63 13.34 19.58
N GLN A 169 -0.52 14.48 18.90
CA GLN A 169 -1.50 14.96 17.92
C GLN A 169 -0.71 15.44 16.70
N PHE A 170 -1.05 14.91 15.52
CA PHE A 170 -0.39 15.29 14.28
C PHE A 170 -1.42 15.83 13.30
N THR A 171 -1.10 16.94 12.64
CA THR A 171 -1.84 17.36 11.45
C THR A 171 -1.50 16.42 10.28
N HIS A 172 -2.30 16.49 9.23
CA HIS A 172 -2.06 15.72 8.01
C HIS A 172 -0.65 15.97 7.45
N GLU A 173 -0.26 17.23 7.32
CA GLU A 173 1.06 17.64 6.81
C GLU A 173 2.21 17.12 7.69
N GLN A 174 2.00 17.10 9.01
CA GLN A 174 2.99 16.56 9.94
C GLN A 174 3.15 15.04 9.81
N ILE A 175 2.06 14.31 9.52
CA ILE A 175 2.12 12.86 9.25
C ILE A 175 2.93 12.62 7.98
N VAL A 176 2.62 13.31 6.89
CA VAL A 176 3.35 13.19 5.61
C VAL A 176 4.83 13.55 5.78
N ALA A 177 5.13 14.68 6.43
CA ALA A 177 6.51 15.12 6.68
C ALA A 177 7.29 14.11 7.55
N THR A 178 6.61 13.51 8.55
CA THR A 178 7.23 12.50 9.42
C THR A 178 7.54 11.20 8.65
N ASN A 179 6.62 10.74 7.79
CA ASN A 179 6.87 9.59 6.92
C ASN A 179 8.09 9.85 6.03
N ARG A 180 8.14 10.99 5.34
CA ARG A 180 9.28 11.38 4.49
C ARG A 180 10.60 11.41 5.25
N ALA A 181 10.62 11.98 6.46
CA ALA A 181 11.85 12.13 7.25
C ALA A 181 12.41 10.80 7.79
N ILE A 182 11.55 9.84 8.13
CA ILE A 182 11.98 8.54 8.68
C ILE A 182 12.39 7.56 7.60
N THR A 183 11.78 7.67 6.41
CA THR A 183 12.01 6.73 5.31
C THR A 183 13.07 7.19 4.30
N ALA A 184 13.57 8.42 4.43
CA ALA A 184 14.62 8.98 3.57
C ALA A 184 15.97 8.24 3.66
#